data_2b0f4103bedad59b09c158ab1fa0a9f7
#
_entry.id   2b0f4103bedad59b09c158ab1fa0a9f7
#
_cell.length_a   1.000
_cell.length_b   1.000
_cell.length_c   1.000
_cell.angle_alpha   90.00
_cell.angle_beta   90.00
_cell.angle_gamma   90.00
#
_symmetry.space_group_name_H-M   'P 1'
#
loop_
_entity.id
_entity.type
_entity.pdbx_description
1 polymer ?
#
loop_
_entity_poly.entity_id
_entity_poly.type
_entity_poly.pdbx_seq_one_letter_code
_entity_poly.pdbx_strand_id
1 'polypeptide(L)' 'MDEEIARNLLLLGKSFDPTIARMFAEVDKIKDEQIRSRFKRAVGDIMGLVTRDLIFPVENTFPDLRADHHGRRI' A
#
# COMPACT_ATOMS: atom_id res chain seq x y z
N MET A 1 -1.36 17.67 -11.66
CA MET A 1 -0.20 17.07 -10.99
C MET A 1 0.75 16.61 -12.06
N ASP A 2 2.03 16.95 -11.93
CA ASP A 2 2.95 16.51 -12.97
C ASP A 2 3.50 15.13 -12.65
N GLU A 3 4.19 14.56 -13.63
CA GLU A 3 4.61 13.18 -13.53
C GLU A 3 5.65 12.95 -12.43
N GLU A 4 6.48 13.93 -12.17
CA GLU A 4 7.49 13.78 -11.13
C GLU A 4 6.85 13.69 -9.76
N ILE A 5 5.85 14.53 -9.50
CA ILE A 5 5.13 14.47 -8.24
C ILE A 5 4.40 13.15 -8.13
N ALA A 6 3.80 12.68 -9.22
CA ALA A 6 3.10 11.41 -9.23
C ALA A 6 4.04 10.26 -8.92
N ARG A 7 5.23 10.27 -9.52
CA ARG A 7 6.20 9.22 -9.27
C ARG A 7 6.64 9.20 -7.81
N ASN A 8 6.86 10.39 -7.25
CA ASN A 8 7.27 10.48 -5.85
C ASN A 8 6.17 9.96 -4.92
N LEU A 9 4.92 10.33 -5.20
CA LEU A 9 3.81 9.83 -4.39
C LEU A 9 3.69 8.31 -4.49
N LEU A 10 3.90 7.77 -5.68
CA LEU A 10 3.82 6.34 -5.88
C LEU A 10 4.90 5.63 -5.08
N LEU A 11 6.13 6.13 -5.13
CA LEU A 11 7.23 5.53 -4.38
C LEU A 11 6.98 5.62 -2.89
N LEU A 12 6.51 6.77 -2.41
CA LEU A 12 6.22 6.93 -1.00
C LEU A 12 5.07 6.03 -0.57
N GLY A 13 4.03 5.94 -1.42
CA GLY A 13 2.92 5.05 -1.11
C GLY A 13 3.35 3.60 -1.02
N LYS A 14 4.21 3.17 -1.93
CA LYS A 14 4.68 1.79 -1.90
C LYS A 14 5.62 1.52 -0.73
N SER A 15 6.23 2.56 -0.21
CA SER A 15 7.12 2.38 0.93
C SER A 15 6.37 1.96 2.19
N PHE A 16 5.03 2.05 2.18
CA PHE A 16 4.26 1.56 3.31
C PHE A 16 4.20 0.03 3.35
N ASP A 17 4.47 -0.64 2.23
CA ASP A 17 4.30 -2.09 2.15
C ASP A 17 5.06 -2.86 3.23
N PRO A 18 6.36 -2.62 3.43
CA PRO A 18 7.05 -3.38 4.48
C PRO A 18 6.55 -3.03 5.88
N THR A 19 6.15 -1.78 6.10
CA THR A 19 5.62 -1.39 7.39
C THR A 19 4.28 -2.06 7.65
N ILE A 20 3.42 -2.11 6.63
CA ILE A 20 2.12 -2.76 6.76
C ILE A 20 2.31 -4.26 7.03
N ALA A 21 3.27 -4.89 6.34
CA ALA A 21 3.56 -6.30 6.57
C ALA A 21 4.00 -6.53 8.01
N ARG A 22 4.81 -5.62 8.56
CA ARG A 22 5.23 -5.75 9.94
C ARG A 22 4.08 -5.55 10.91
N MET A 23 3.15 -4.65 10.58
CA MET A 23 1.98 -4.46 11.42
C MET A 23 1.13 -5.72 11.46
N PHE A 24 0.94 -6.38 10.32
CA PHE A 24 0.20 -7.64 10.32
C PHE A 24 0.92 -8.69 11.16
N ALA A 25 2.24 -8.75 11.08
CA ALA A 25 3.00 -9.71 11.86
C ALA A 25 2.82 -9.47 13.36
N GLU A 26 2.81 -8.20 13.78
CA GLU A 26 2.60 -7.88 15.18
C GLU A 26 1.17 -8.21 15.61
N VAL A 27 0.20 -7.89 14.77
CA VAL A 27 -1.19 -8.19 15.07
C VAL A 27 -1.39 -9.69 15.28
N ASP A 28 -0.72 -10.49 14.48
CA ASP A 28 -0.85 -11.94 14.59
C ASP A 28 -0.38 -12.49 15.94
N LYS A 29 0.40 -11.71 16.68
CA LYS A 29 0.87 -12.12 18.00
C LYS A 29 -0.15 -11.86 19.10
N ILE A 30 -1.21 -11.13 18.81
CA ILE A 30 -2.24 -10.81 19.80
C ILE A 30 -3.00 -12.09 20.10
N LYS A 31 -3.09 -12.45 21.37
CA LYS A 31 -3.73 -13.70 21.74
C LYS A 31 -5.23 -13.63 21.78
N ASP A 32 -5.78 -12.51 22.19
CA ASP A 32 -7.23 -12.35 22.24
C ASP A 32 -7.77 -12.26 20.84
N GLU A 33 -8.66 -13.18 20.48
CA GLU A 33 -9.15 -13.29 19.12
C GLU A 33 -9.92 -12.06 18.67
N GLN A 34 -10.72 -11.49 19.54
CA GLN A 34 -11.53 -10.32 19.16
C GLN A 34 -10.64 -9.10 18.97
N ILE A 35 -9.66 -8.93 19.82
CA ILE A 35 -8.74 -7.81 19.70
C ILE A 35 -7.90 -7.99 18.44
N ARG A 36 -7.43 -9.20 18.19
CA ARG A 36 -6.63 -9.48 17.00
C ARG A 36 -7.42 -9.16 15.73
N SER A 37 -8.69 -9.59 15.67
CA SER A 37 -9.54 -9.33 14.52
C SER A 37 -9.73 -7.84 14.29
N ARG A 38 -9.94 -7.11 15.36
CA ARG A 38 -10.14 -5.67 15.26
C ARG A 38 -8.90 -4.98 14.65
N PHE A 39 -7.74 -5.30 15.17
CA PHE A 39 -6.52 -4.64 14.68
C PHE A 39 -6.11 -5.14 13.30
N LYS A 40 -6.40 -6.40 12.99
CA LYS A 40 -6.15 -6.88 11.64
C LYS A 40 -6.98 -6.11 10.63
N ARG A 41 -8.23 -5.83 10.97
CA ARG A 41 -9.09 -5.06 10.10
C ARG A 41 -8.58 -3.63 9.95
N ALA A 42 -8.11 -3.02 11.06
CA ALA A 42 -7.58 -1.66 11.00
C ALA A 42 -6.37 -1.58 10.07
N VAL A 43 -5.46 -2.54 10.17
CA VAL A 43 -4.29 -2.56 9.29
C VAL A 43 -4.72 -2.77 7.84
N GLY A 44 -5.70 -3.64 7.62
CA GLY A 44 -6.24 -3.86 6.28
C GLY A 44 -6.85 -2.60 5.71
N ASP A 45 -7.53 -1.80 6.54
CA ASP A 45 -8.12 -0.54 6.09
C ASP A 45 -7.02 0.45 5.68
N ILE A 46 -5.93 0.51 6.44
CA ILE A 46 -4.80 1.37 6.08
C ILE A 46 -4.24 0.96 4.74
N MET A 47 -4.03 -0.34 4.54
CA MET A 47 -3.51 -0.85 3.28
C MET A 47 -4.45 -0.50 2.13
N GLY A 48 -5.76 -0.65 2.35
CA GLY A 48 -6.75 -0.33 1.34
C GLY A 48 -6.75 1.13 0.97
N LEU A 49 -6.59 2.02 1.96
CA LEU A 49 -6.53 3.45 1.69
C LEU A 49 -5.34 3.79 0.82
N VAL A 50 -4.17 3.28 1.18
CA VAL A 50 -2.95 3.56 0.41
C VAL A 50 -3.10 3.03 -1.01
N THR A 51 -3.59 1.82 -1.17
CA THR A 51 -3.69 1.19 -2.48
C THR A 51 -4.78 1.84 -3.34
N ARG A 52 -5.98 1.94 -2.78
CA ARG A 52 -7.13 2.38 -3.56
C ARG A 52 -7.13 3.88 -3.79
N ASP A 53 -6.79 4.66 -2.77
CA ASP A 53 -6.97 6.10 -2.83
C ASP A 53 -5.71 6.84 -3.22
N LEU A 54 -4.56 6.20 -3.17
CA LEU A 54 -3.30 6.83 -3.54
C LEU A 54 -2.64 6.13 -4.72
N ILE A 55 -2.32 4.85 -4.58
CA ILE A 55 -1.53 4.16 -5.61
C ILE A 55 -2.31 3.98 -6.90
N PHE A 56 -3.51 3.42 -6.83
CA PHE A 56 -4.29 3.20 -8.05
C PHE A 56 -4.61 4.48 -8.81
N PRO A 57 -5.03 5.57 -8.16
CA PRO A 57 -5.29 6.80 -8.90
C PRO A 57 -4.05 7.35 -9.59
N VAL A 58 -2.88 7.25 -8.94
CA VAL A 58 -1.66 7.71 -9.58
C VAL A 58 -1.35 6.86 -10.80
N GLU A 59 -1.45 5.54 -10.68
CA GLU A 59 -1.17 4.65 -11.80
C GLU A 59 -2.19 4.82 -12.93
N ASN A 60 -3.43 5.13 -12.58
CA ASN A 60 -4.45 5.35 -13.61
C ASN A 60 -4.21 6.66 -14.36
N THR A 61 -3.73 7.67 -13.67
CA THR A 61 -3.45 8.96 -14.30
C THR A 61 -2.17 8.90 -15.13
N PHE A 62 -1.19 8.11 -14.67
CA PHE A 62 0.08 7.98 -15.36
C PHE A 62 0.37 6.49 -15.60
N PRO A 63 -0.26 5.90 -16.61
CA PRO A 63 -0.09 4.46 -16.85
C PRO A 63 1.34 4.03 -17.09
N ASP A 64 2.20 4.94 -17.54
CA ASP A 64 3.60 4.61 -17.75
C ASP A 64 4.30 4.25 -16.44
N LEU A 65 3.86 4.82 -15.34
CA LEU A 65 4.44 4.47 -14.05
C LEU A 65 4.08 3.05 -13.66
N ARG A 66 2.87 2.61 -14.02
CA ARG A 66 2.49 1.23 -13.80
C ARG A 66 3.32 0.29 -14.66
N ALA A 67 3.55 0.65 -15.89
CA ALA A 67 4.35 -0.15 -16.79
C ALA A 67 5.77 -0.31 -16.27
N ASP A 68 6.34 0.77 -15.75
CA ASP A 68 7.66 0.69 -15.18
C ASP A 68 7.70 -0.29 -14.05
N HIS A 69 6.64 -0.30 -13.27
CA HIS A 69 6.54 -1.17 -12.14
C HIS A 69 6.54 -2.61 -12.57
N HIS A 70 5.97 -2.89 -13.74
CA HIS A 70 6.00 -4.24 -14.23
C HIS A 70 7.10 -4.44 -15.17
N GLY A 71 7.77 -3.40 -15.51
CA GLY A 71 8.70 -3.42 -16.58
C GLY A 71 9.56 -4.54 -16.64
N ARG A 72 9.76 -5.00 -15.57
CA ARG A 72 10.67 -5.98 -15.56
C ARG A 72 10.11 -7.15 -16.09
N ARG A 73 8.99 -7.25 -16.16
CA ARG A 73 8.48 -8.41 -16.57
C ARG A 73 9.05 -8.79 -17.79
N ILE A 74 9.83 -8.12 -18.20
CA ILE A 74 10.35 -8.54 -19.40
C ILE A 74 11.44 -9.35 -19.38
#